data_1e0c348a87a1d80688dfae8395a3728c
#
_entry.id   1e0c348a87a1d80688dfae8395a3728c
#
_cell.length_a   1.000
_cell.length_b   1.000
_cell.length_c   1.000
_cell.angle_alpha   90.00
_cell.angle_beta   90.00
_cell.angle_gamma   90.00
#
_symmetry.space_group_name_H-M   'P 1'
#
loop_
_entity.id
_entity.type
_entity.pdbx_description
1 polymer ?
#
loop_
_entity_poly.entity_id
_entity_poly.type
_entity_poly.pdbx_seq_one_letter_code
_entity_poly.pdbx_strand_id
1 'polypeptide(L)'
;EAQLNLIMAQKIESKLKALGANVIMTRTGDTYLSLEGRNVVTRNADPDIFVSVHRNSATSSTAKGYENFYFYPFSIPLAKNVFDSVGATGHLTMRSVKYYPYYVTRVTECPSILTENGFVSTASEYEKLITDASNETLAQATVEGIVKYFNSIQ
;
A
#
# COMPACT_ATOMS: atom_id res chain seq x y z
N GLU A 1 -11.00 -9.08 2.02
CA GLU A 1 -10.01 -7.98 2.00
C GLU A 1 -8.85 -8.27 2.95
N ALA A 2 -9.08 -8.43 4.27
CA ALA A 2 -8.03 -8.52 5.29
C ALA A 2 -6.95 -9.58 4.99
N GLN A 3 -7.33 -10.77 4.52
CA GLN A 3 -6.40 -11.83 4.16
C GLN A 3 -5.54 -11.46 2.94
N LEU A 4 -6.14 -10.89 1.89
CA LEU A 4 -5.41 -10.45 0.69
C LEU A 4 -4.44 -9.32 0.98
N ASN A 5 -4.83 -8.39 1.88
CA ASN A 5 -3.96 -7.32 2.33
C ASN A 5 -2.73 -7.87 3.07
N LEU A 6 -2.93 -8.88 3.93
CA LEU A 6 -1.82 -9.51 4.66
C LEU A 6 -0.87 -10.25 3.73
N ILE A 7 -1.38 -11.04 2.78
CA ILE A 7 -0.56 -11.75 1.79
C ILE A 7 0.32 -10.77 1.01
N MET A 8 -0.26 -9.69 0.51
CA MET A 8 0.50 -8.69 -0.25
C MET A 8 1.53 -7.97 0.64
N ALA A 9 1.15 -7.59 1.86
CA ALA A 9 2.07 -6.92 2.79
C ALA A 9 3.26 -7.81 3.18
N GLN A 10 3.04 -9.12 3.36
CA GLN A 10 4.13 -10.10 3.62
C GLN A 10 5.08 -10.25 2.42
N LYS A 11 4.56 -10.19 1.19
CA LYS A 11 5.40 -10.19 -0.02
C LYS A 11 6.25 -8.91 -0.11
N ILE A 12 5.66 -7.75 0.19
CA ILE A 12 6.38 -6.46 0.25
C ILE A 12 7.46 -6.53 1.34
N GLU A 13 7.11 -6.99 2.54
CA GLU A 13 8.06 -7.17 3.65
C GLU A 13 9.27 -8.02 3.24
N SER A 14 9.01 -9.20 2.67
CA SER A 14 10.07 -10.13 2.24
C SER A 14 11.03 -9.49 1.24
N LYS A 15 10.48 -8.77 0.24
CA LYS A 15 11.27 -8.10 -0.80
C LYS A 15 12.08 -6.93 -0.25
N LEU A 16 11.49 -6.11 0.61
CA LEU A 16 12.21 -5.00 1.25
C LEU A 16 13.32 -5.50 2.17
N LYS A 17 13.08 -6.55 2.95
CA LYS A 17 14.13 -7.18 3.78
C LYS A 17 15.27 -7.75 2.95
N ALA A 18 14.98 -8.34 1.79
CA ALA A 18 16.01 -8.80 0.85
C ALA A 18 16.90 -7.67 0.29
N LEU A 19 16.38 -6.44 0.29
CA LEU A 19 17.12 -5.21 -0.07
C LEU A 19 17.82 -4.56 1.15
N GLY A 20 17.76 -5.18 2.32
CA GLY A 20 18.43 -4.69 3.53
C GLY A 20 17.59 -3.74 4.38
N ALA A 21 16.31 -3.53 4.06
CA ALA A 21 15.44 -2.69 4.86
C ALA A 21 15.05 -3.36 6.19
N ASN A 22 14.95 -2.57 7.26
CA ASN A 22 14.27 -2.98 8.49
C ASN A 22 12.77 -2.77 8.32
N VAL A 23 11.99 -3.85 8.33
CA VAL A 23 10.54 -3.80 8.10
C VAL A 23 9.79 -4.25 9.35
N ILE A 24 8.87 -3.41 9.81
CA ILE A 24 7.98 -3.68 10.95
C ILE A 24 6.56 -3.78 10.43
N MET A 25 5.93 -4.93 10.64
CA MET A 25 4.54 -5.18 10.29
C MET A 25 3.62 -4.78 11.43
N THR A 26 2.50 -4.09 11.14
CA THR A 26 1.49 -3.78 12.16
C THR A 26 0.73 -5.02 12.62
N ARG A 27 0.65 -6.06 11.78
CA ARG A 27 0.17 -7.40 12.13
C ARG A 27 0.84 -8.45 11.25
N THR A 28 1.04 -9.64 11.77
CA THR A 28 1.66 -10.77 11.06
C THR A 28 0.70 -11.96 10.87
N GLY A 29 -0.51 -11.86 11.44
CA GLY A 29 -1.55 -12.88 11.36
C GLY A 29 -2.95 -12.27 11.28
N ASP A 30 -3.97 -13.12 11.41
CA ASP A 30 -5.38 -12.69 11.41
C ASP A 30 -5.77 -12.16 12.80
N THR A 31 -5.14 -11.06 13.19
CA THR A 31 -5.40 -10.35 14.43
C THR A 31 -5.95 -8.97 14.14
N TYR A 32 -6.96 -8.56 14.92
CA TYR A 32 -7.47 -7.21 14.83
C TYR A 32 -6.53 -6.22 15.54
N LEU A 33 -6.20 -5.15 14.86
CA LEU A 33 -5.52 -4.00 15.42
C LEU A 33 -6.32 -2.73 15.09
N SER A 34 -6.67 -1.96 16.11
CA SER A 34 -7.40 -0.71 15.93
C SER A 34 -6.61 0.30 15.10
N LEU A 35 -7.29 1.31 14.54
CA LEU A 35 -6.62 2.37 13.78
C LEU A 35 -5.58 3.10 14.64
N GLU A 36 -5.91 3.41 15.90
CA GLU A 36 -4.93 3.99 16.84
C GLU A 36 -3.79 3.02 17.15
N GLY A 37 -4.08 1.73 17.34
CA GLY A 37 -3.03 0.73 17.54
C GLY A 37 -2.01 0.70 16.40
N ARG A 38 -2.44 0.88 15.14
CA ARG A 38 -1.54 0.98 13.98
C ARG A 38 -0.64 2.22 14.06
N ASN A 39 -1.22 3.37 14.44
CA ASN A 39 -0.45 4.60 14.62
C ASN A 39 0.53 4.52 15.82
N VAL A 40 0.15 3.82 16.89
CA VAL A 40 1.07 3.55 18.03
C VAL A 40 2.25 2.69 17.57
N VAL A 41 2.02 1.63 16.79
CA VAL A 41 3.13 0.83 16.22
C VAL A 41 4.04 1.71 15.37
N THR A 42 3.46 2.57 14.51
CA THR A 42 4.23 3.48 13.65
C THR A 42 5.08 4.44 14.47
N ARG A 43 4.51 5.12 15.46
CA ARG A 43 5.27 6.05 16.32
C ARG A 43 6.39 5.38 17.10
N ASN A 44 6.13 4.19 17.64
CA ASN A 44 7.14 3.44 18.41
C ASN A 44 8.27 2.90 17.54
N ALA A 45 7.99 2.65 16.25
CA ALA A 45 8.96 2.16 15.29
C ALA A 45 9.86 3.27 14.74
N ASP A 46 9.40 4.53 14.79
CA ASP A 46 10.07 5.70 14.20
C ASP A 46 10.60 5.42 12.77
N PRO A 47 9.70 5.05 11.83
CA PRO A 47 10.12 4.57 10.52
C PRO A 47 10.38 5.72 9.55
N ASP A 48 11.20 5.47 8.53
CA ASP A 48 11.41 6.41 7.42
C ASP A 48 10.14 6.61 6.56
N ILE A 49 9.29 5.61 6.44
CA ILE A 49 8.00 5.65 5.74
C ILE A 49 6.97 4.70 6.38
N PHE A 50 5.69 4.99 6.17
CA PHE A 50 4.58 4.07 6.48
C PHE A 50 3.73 3.79 5.24
N VAL A 51 3.44 2.51 4.97
CA VAL A 51 2.60 2.07 3.85
C VAL A 51 1.46 1.20 4.35
N SER A 52 0.22 1.66 4.20
CA SER A 52 -0.99 0.91 4.53
C SER A 52 -1.53 0.22 3.26
N VAL A 53 -1.57 -1.11 3.27
CA VAL A 53 -1.96 -1.92 2.11
C VAL A 53 -3.41 -2.33 2.22
N HIS A 54 -4.22 -1.95 1.24
CA HIS A 54 -5.67 -2.21 1.18
C HIS A 54 -6.14 -2.73 -0.18
N ARG A 55 -7.36 -3.25 -0.18
CA ARG A 55 -8.19 -3.55 -1.36
C ARG A 55 -9.46 -2.74 -1.22
N ASN A 56 -9.82 -2.02 -2.28
CA ASN A 56 -10.98 -1.14 -2.31
C ASN A 56 -12.31 -1.93 -2.39
N SER A 57 -13.39 -1.25 -2.06
CA SER A 57 -14.75 -1.75 -2.24
C SER A 57 -15.69 -0.60 -2.58
N ALA A 58 -16.64 -0.84 -3.45
CA ALA A 58 -17.67 0.11 -3.85
C ALA A 58 -19.03 -0.58 -4.00
N THR A 59 -20.11 0.20 -3.94
CA THR A 59 -21.46 -0.27 -4.25
C THR A 59 -21.64 -0.59 -5.75
N SER A 60 -20.89 0.09 -6.61
CA SER A 60 -20.86 -0.20 -8.04
C SER A 60 -20.08 -1.48 -8.33
N SER A 61 -20.70 -2.42 -9.03
CA SER A 61 -20.08 -3.67 -9.49
C SER A 61 -19.09 -3.50 -10.65
N THR A 62 -18.93 -2.26 -11.15
CA THR A 62 -18.01 -1.91 -12.25
C THR A 62 -16.82 -1.09 -11.79
N ALA A 63 -16.76 -0.72 -10.51
CA ALA A 63 -15.63 0.01 -9.95
C ALA A 63 -14.36 -0.85 -9.98
N LYS A 64 -13.26 -0.31 -10.52
CA LYS A 64 -11.99 -1.02 -10.68
C LYS A 64 -10.80 -0.09 -10.65
N GLY A 65 -9.63 -0.65 -10.38
CA GLY A 65 -8.35 0.03 -10.54
C GLY A 65 -7.64 0.35 -9.22
N TYR A 66 -6.51 1.01 -9.38
CA TYR A 66 -5.55 1.31 -8.33
C TYR A 66 -5.59 2.78 -7.94
N GLU A 67 -5.54 3.06 -6.62
CA GLU A 67 -5.47 4.42 -6.07
C GLU A 67 -4.43 4.48 -4.94
N ASN A 68 -3.78 5.65 -4.80
CA ASN A 68 -3.00 5.99 -3.62
C ASN A 68 -3.58 7.21 -2.91
N PHE A 69 -3.57 7.15 -1.59
CA PHE A 69 -4.03 8.23 -0.72
C PHE A 69 -2.91 8.71 0.18
N TYR A 70 -2.87 10.02 0.38
CA TYR A 70 -1.99 10.69 1.33
C TYR A 70 -2.77 11.73 2.14
N PHE A 71 -2.23 12.15 3.27
CA PHE A 71 -2.77 13.27 4.06
C PHE A 71 -1.84 14.48 3.99
N TYR A 72 -0.59 14.34 4.38
CA TYR A 72 0.36 15.44 4.36
C TYR A 72 1.08 15.58 3.02
N PRO A 73 1.35 16.84 2.57
CA PRO A 73 2.03 17.09 1.29
C PRO A 73 3.40 16.41 1.17
N PHE A 74 4.14 16.24 2.26
CA PHE A 74 5.44 15.57 2.23
C PHE A 74 5.35 14.07 1.88
N SER A 75 4.15 13.47 1.93
CA SER A 75 3.91 12.09 1.49
C SER A 75 3.67 11.96 -0.04
N ILE A 76 3.46 13.08 -0.75
CA ILE A 76 3.15 13.07 -2.19
C ILE A 76 4.26 12.38 -3.01
N PRO A 77 5.56 12.64 -2.79
CA PRO A 77 6.61 11.96 -3.56
C PRO A 77 6.57 10.44 -3.42
N LEU A 78 6.38 9.91 -2.20
CA LEU A 78 6.21 8.48 -1.96
C LEU A 78 4.97 7.93 -2.69
N ALA A 79 3.82 8.60 -2.53
CA ALA A 79 2.56 8.19 -3.16
C ALA A 79 2.68 8.12 -4.69
N LYS A 80 3.33 9.12 -5.32
CA LYS A 80 3.53 9.18 -6.77
C LYS A 80 4.49 8.11 -7.27
N ASN A 81 5.65 7.92 -6.63
CA ASN A 81 6.61 6.91 -7.05
C ASN A 81 6.01 5.49 -7.01
N VAL A 82 5.25 5.18 -5.94
CA VAL A 82 4.54 3.90 -5.84
C VAL A 82 3.44 3.78 -6.91
N PHE A 83 2.63 4.83 -7.11
CA PHE A 83 1.59 4.86 -8.13
C PHE A 83 2.14 4.64 -9.54
N ASP A 84 3.19 5.35 -9.90
CA ASP A 84 3.80 5.26 -11.23
C ASP A 84 4.43 3.88 -11.48
N SER A 85 5.05 3.29 -10.45
CA SER A 85 5.64 1.94 -10.57
C SER A 85 4.56 0.86 -10.71
N VAL A 86 3.44 0.96 -10.00
CA VAL A 86 2.31 0.05 -10.21
C VAL A 86 1.71 0.26 -11.60
N GLY A 87 1.57 1.52 -12.04
CA GLY A 87 1.07 1.85 -13.37
C GLY A 87 1.91 1.26 -14.51
N ALA A 88 3.23 1.25 -14.36
CA ALA A 88 4.15 0.69 -15.34
C ALA A 88 3.95 -0.81 -15.60
N THR A 89 3.32 -1.53 -14.67
CA THR A 89 3.00 -2.96 -14.86
C THR A 89 1.86 -3.21 -15.85
N GLY A 90 0.99 -2.23 -16.07
CA GLY A 90 -0.25 -2.41 -16.82
C GLY A 90 -1.25 -3.38 -16.18
N HIS A 91 -0.99 -3.81 -14.93
CA HIS A 91 -1.77 -4.86 -14.27
C HIS A 91 -3.17 -4.41 -13.85
N LEU A 92 -3.29 -3.17 -13.37
CA LEU A 92 -4.56 -2.55 -12.96
C LEU A 92 -4.78 -1.23 -13.73
N THR A 93 -6.04 -0.85 -13.88
CA THR A 93 -6.39 0.49 -14.36
C THR A 93 -5.95 1.52 -13.33
N MET A 94 -5.21 2.53 -13.74
CA MET A 94 -4.76 3.58 -12.83
C MET A 94 -5.83 4.64 -12.66
N ARG A 95 -6.12 5.03 -11.42
CA ARG A 95 -7.15 6.04 -11.07
C ARG A 95 -6.52 7.34 -10.63
N SER A 96 -6.01 7.41 -9.41
CA SER A 96 -5.51 8.68 -8.87
C SER A 96 -4.53 8.53 -7.70
N VAL A 97 -3.70 9.56 -7.54
CA VAL A 97 -3.05 9.90 -6.27
C VAL A 97 -3.78 11.09 -5.70
N LYS A 98 -4.39 10.98 -4.51
CA LYS A 98 -5.24 12.04 -3.97
C LYS A 98 -5.15 12.20 -2.46
N TYR A 99 -5.45 13.41 -2.00
CA TYR A 99 -5.67 13.70 -0.60
C TYR A 99 -6.92 12.99 -0.08
N TYR A 100 -6.77 12.29 1.06
CA TYR A 100 -7.89 11.81 1.84
C TYR A 100 -7.50 11.61 3.31
N PRO A 101 -8.34 12.00 4.28
CA PRO A 101 -7.99 12.01 5.70
C PRO A 101 -8.17 10.64 6.36
N TYR A 102 -7.59 9.58 5.79
CA TYR A 102 -7.54 8.29 6.47
C TYR A 102 -6.75 8.41 7.78
N TYR A 103 -7.22 7.73 8.81
CA TYR A 103 -6.63 7.82 10.13
C TYR A 103 -5.14 7.45 10.14
N VAL A 104 -4.79 6.38 9.45
CA VAL A 104 -3.42 5.86 9.38
C VAL A 104 -2.46 6.70 8.55
N THR A 105 -2.96 7.59 7.69
CA THR A 105 -2.10 8.51 6.91
C THR A 105 -1.87 9.85 7.60
N ARG A 106 -2.46 10.06 8.79
CA ARG A 106 -2.30 11.31 9.55
C ARG A 106 -1.11 11.30 10.51
N VAL A 107 -0.23 10.32 10.42
CA VAL A 107 1.02 10.32 11.19
C VAL A 107 1.94 11.42 10.65
N THR A 108 2.55 12.16 11.56
CA THR A 108 3.42 13.31 11.24
C THR A 108 4.89 12.94 11.25
N GLU A 109 5.20 11.77 11.77
CA GLU A 109 6.54 11.29 12.04
C GLU A 109 7.27 10.88 10.74
N CYS A 110 6.52 10.45 9.73
CA CYS A 110 7.10 10.00 8.45
C CYS A 110 6.11 10.17 7.28
N PRO A 111 6.60 10.18 6.03
CA PRO A 111 5.74 10.04 4.85
C PRO A 111 4.88 8.77 4.94
N SER A 112 3.54 8.96 4.81
CA SER A 112 2.56 7.91 5.04
C SER A 112 1.56 7.86 3.89
N ILE A 113 1.35 6.67 3.33
CA ILE A 113 0.39 6.45 2.25
C ILE A 113 -0.52 5.27 2.53
N LEU A 114 -1.69 5.28 1.90
CA LEU A 114 -2.58 4.13 1.82
C LEU A 114 -2.77 3.76 0.35
N THR A 115 -2.53 2.49 0.03
CA THR A 115 -2.67 1.95 -1.31
C THR A 115 -3.93 1.10 -1.42
N GLU A 116 -4.77 1.39 -2.40
CA GLU A 116 -5.95 0.62 -2.77
C GLU A 116 -5.65 -0.19 -4.03
N ASN A 117 -5.35 -1.45 -3.83
CA ASN A 117 -4.82 -2.35 -4.85
C ASN A 117 -5.94 -3.13 -5.55
N GLY A 118 -6.87 -2.41 -6.20
CA GLY A 118 -8.02 -2.96 -6.90
C GLY A 118 -9.26 -3.14 -6.01
N PHE A 119 -10.39 -3.44 -6.63
CA PHE A 119 -11.72 -3.52 -5.99
C PHE A 119 -12.16 -4.97 -5.80
N VAL A 120 -12.24 -5.43 -4.55
CA VAL A 120 -12.74 -6.78 -4.22
C VAL A 120 -14.26 -6.94 -4.41
N SER A 121 -14.98 -5.82 -4.55
CA SER A 121 -16.43 -5.80 -4.85
C SER A 121 -16.76 -6.02 -6.32
N THR A 122 -15.77 -5.97 -7.22
CA THR A 122 -15.94 -6.19 -8.66
C THR A 122 -15.44 -7.57 -9.04
N ALA A 123 -16.35 -8.48 -9.47
CA ALA A 123 -16.04 -9.89 -9.69
C ALA A 123 -14.82 -10.11 -10.59
N SER A 124 -14.76 -9.44 -11.74
CA SER A 124 -13.64 -9.60 -12.70
C SER A 124 -12.29 -9.10 -12.15
N GLU A 125 -12.30 -8.13 -11.24
CA GLU A 125 -11.06 -7.68 -10.60
C GLU A 125 -10.72 -8.58 -9.41
N TYR A 126 -11.72 -9.04 -8.65
CA TYR A 126 -11.55 -9.98 -7.54
C TYR A 126 -10.87 -11.28 -7.99
N GLU A 127 -11.37 -11.91 -9.09
CA GLU A 127 -10.77 -13.12 -9.66
C GLU A 127 -9.28 -12.95 -9.99
N LYS A 128 -8.88 -11.76 -10.42
CA LYS A 128 -7.49 -11.42 -10.67
C LYS A 128 -6.71 -11.23 -9.35
N LEU A 129 -7.27 -10.48 -8.40
CA LEU A 129 -6.60 -10.08 -7.16
C LEU A 129 -6.35 -11.25 -6.19
N ILE A 130 -7.11 -12.34 -6.27
CA ILE A 130 -6.89 -13.52 -5.43
C ILE A 130 -5.72 -14.39 -5.89
N THR A 131 -5.18 -14.17 -7.09
CA THR A 131 -4.06 -14.97 -7.61
C THR A 131 -2.73 -14.58 -6.97
N ASP A 132 -1.86 -15.56 -6.75
CA ASP A 132 -0.51 -15.31 -6.24
C ASP A 132 0.31 -14.45 -7.20
N ALA A 133 0.18 -14.69 -8.51
CA ALA A 133 0.86 -13.91 -9.55
C ALA A 133 0.49 -12.42 -9.50
N SER A 134 -0.79 -12.09 -9.27
CA SER A 134 -1.24 -10.71 -9.12
C SER A 134 -0.65 -10.04 -7.87
N ASN A 135 -0.68 -10.75 -6.74
CA ASN A 135 -0.12 -10.25 -5.49
C ASN A 135 1.40 -10.06 -5.61
N GLU A 136 2.10 -10.95 -6.31
CA GLU A 136 3.52 -10.85 -6.58
C GLU A 136 3.85 -9.61 -7.45
N THR A 137 3.12 -9.42 -8.55
CA THR A 137 3.30 -8.27 -9.45
C THR A 137 3.09 -6.94 -8.72
N LEU A 138 2.00 -6.82 -7.95
CA LEU A 138 1.68 -5.60 -7.23
C LEU A 138 2.66 -5.31 -6.07
N ALA A 139 3.10 -6.36 -5.37
CA ALA A 139 4.09 -6.23 -4.30
C ALA A 139 5.44 -5.79 -4.86
N GLN A 140 5.89 -6.40 -5.95
CA GLN A 140 7.14 -6.04 -6.63
C GLN A 140 7.12 -4.57 -7.08
N ALA A 141 6.05 -4.14 -7.75
CA ALA A 141 5.90 -2.77 -8.21
C ALA A 141 5.84 -1.76 -7.05
N THR A 142 5.19 -2.12 -5.94
CA THR A 142 5.16 -1.29 -4.73
C THR A 142 6.57 -1.11 -4.17
N VAL A 143 7.35 -2.17 -4.07
CA VAL A 143 8.75 -2.11 -3.62
C VAL A 143 9.61 -1.24 -4.55
N GLU A 144 9.48 -1.41 -5.86
CA GLU A 144 10.18 -0.57 -6.83
C GLU A 144 9.86 0.91 -6.67
N GLY A 145 8.59 1.24 -6.41
CA GLY A 145 8.17 2.62 -6.13
C GLY A 145 8.77 3.16 -4.84
N ILE A 146 8.85 2.36 -3.79
CA ILE A 146 9.51 2.72 -2.53
C ILE A 146 11.01 2.97 -2.77
N VAL A 147 11.68 2.10 -3.49
CA VAL A 147 13.12 2.27 -3.84
C VAL A 147 13.34 3.55 -4.65
N LYS A 148 12.50 3.82 -5.66
CA LYS A 148 12.57 5.08 -6.43
C LYS A 148 12.38 6.30 -5.55
N TYR A 149 11.45 6.24 -4.60
CA TYR A 149 11.27 7.32 -3.63
C TYR A 149 12.55 7.59 -2.84
N PHE A 150 13.16 6.57 -2.23
CA PHE A 150 14.40 6.76 -1.46
C PHE A 150 15.56 7.29 -2.32
N ASN A 151 15.69 6.80 -3.55
CA ASN A 151 16.71 7.30 -4.49
C ASN A 151 16.47 8.77 -4.89
N SER A 152 15.25 9.27 -4.81
CA SER A 152 14.90 10.64 -5.19
C SER A 152 15.15 11.68 -4.08
N ILE A 153 15.39 11.24 -2.85
CA ILE A 153 15.60 12.11 -1.69
C ILE A 153 17.06 12.07 -1.17
N GLN A 154 17.91 11.29 -1.80
CA GLN A 154 19.37 11.29 -1.59
C GLN A 154 19.99 12.42 -2.45
#